data_5c60ae59d8f1374be66ee8bf09407646
#
_entry.id   5c60ae59d8f1374be66ee8bf09407646
#
_cell.length_a   1.000
_cell.length_b   1.000
_cell.length_c   1.000
_cell.angle_alpha   90.00
_cell.angle_beta   90.00
_cell.angle_gamma   90.00
#
_symmetry.space_group_name_H-M   'P 1'
#
loop_
_entity.id
_entity.type
_entity.pdbx_description
1 polymer ?
#
loop_
_entity_poly.entity_id
_entity_poly.type
_entity_poly.pdbx_seq_one_letter_code
_entity_poly.pdbx_strand_id
1 'polypeptide(L)'
;MDVDIKTSLKSLRLHGMATAWEELTEGGQTTRVQSSQWLIEHLLQAEDTNRELRSISHQMKTARFPLHRDLAGFDFAASQVDKALILKLSDLSFTQDAHNVVLIGGPGTGKTHLATALSVSGVTRHSKKVRFYSTVDLVNALEHEKLMNKPGRIAQSLARQDLVVLDELGYL
;
A
#
# COMPACT_ATOMS: atom_id res chain seq x y z
N MET A 1 -25.92 -9.77 -33.46
CA MET A 1 -25.95 -9.19 -32.09
C MET A 1 -24.63 -8.48 -31.90
N ASP A 2 -24.63 -7.15 -31.89
CA ASP A 2 -23.44 -6.39 -31.55
C ASP A 2 -23.21 -6.59 -30.06
N VAL A 3 -22.10 -7.24 -29.72
CA VAL A 3 -21.67 -7.42 -28.33
C VAL A 3 -21.09 -6.10 -27.86
N ASP A 4 -21.75 -5.42 -26.92
CA ASP A 4 -21.15 -4.25 -26.27
C ASP A 4 -19.92 -4.71 -25.44
N ILE A 5 -18.75 -4.56 -26.06
CA ILE A 5 -17.46 -4.95 -25.48
C ILE A 5 -17.21 -4.25 -24.14
N LYS A 6 -17.55 -2.96 -24.04
CA LYS A 6 -17.37 -2.17 -22.80
C LYS A 6 -18.19 -2.76 -21.65
N THR A 7 -19.45 -3.04 -21.89
CA THR A 7 -20.33 -3.65 -20.87
C THR A 7 -19.86 -5.05 -20.50
N SER A 8 -19.39 -5.82 -21.47
CA SER A 8 -18.83 -7.16 -21.20
C SER A 8 -17.57 -7.12 -20.35
N LEU A 9 -16.64 -6.20 -20.65
CA LEU A 9 -15.43 -6.01 -19.84
C LEU A 9 -15.76 -5.59 -18.40
N LYS A 10 -16.73 -4.68 -18.21
CA LYS A 10 -17.17 -4.28 -16.87
C LYS A 10 -17.81 -5.42 -16.10
N SER A 11 -18.61 -6.27 -16.74
CA SER A 11 -19.22 -7.45 -16.10
C SER A 11 -18.18 -8.46 -15.61
N LEU A 12 -17.07 -8.59 -16.33
CA LEU A 12 -15.92 -9.41 -15.96
C LEU A 12 -14.98 -8.72 -14.95
N ARG A 13 -15.33 -7.53 -14.46
CA ARG A 13 -14.51 -6.70 -13.55
C ARG A 13 -13.16 -6.27 -14.13
N LEU A 14 -13.05 -6.21 -15.46
CA LEU A 14 -11.88 -5.75 -16.21
C LEU A 14 -12.00 -4.24 -16.48
N HIS A 15 -11.95 -3.46 -15.41
CA HIS A 15 -12.28 -2.03 -15.47
C HIS A 15 -11.22 -1.21 -16.20
N GLY A 16 -9.94 -1.56 -16.06
CA GLY A 16 -8.84 -0.91 -16.80
C GLY A 16 -8.95 -1.14 -18.29
N MET A 17 -9.24 -2.38 -18.71
CA MET A 17 -9.51 -2.70 -20.12
C MET A 17 -10.73 -1.96 -20.64
N ALA A 18 -11.80 -1.85 -19.84
CA ALA A 18 -13.02 -1.13 -20.27
C ALA A 18 -12.77 0.37 -20.48
N THR A 19 -11.93 0.99 -19.65
CA THR A 19 -11.53 2.39 -19.80
C THR A 19 -10.65 2.58 -21.02
N ALA A 20 -9.63 1.75 -21.21
CA ALA A 20 -8.74 1.84 -22.37
C ALA A 20 -9.48 1.57 -23.68
N TRP A 21 -10.45 0.64 -23.68
CA TRP A 21 -11.31 0.41 -24.84
C TRP A 21 -12.13 1.66 -25.19
N GLU A 22 -12.71 2.32 -24.19
CA GLU A 22 -13.48 3.55 -24.38
C GLU A 22 -12.63 4.68 -24.97
N GLU A 23 -11.43 4.90 -24.42
CA GLU A 23 -10.47 5.90 -24.92
C GLU A 23 -10.07 5.65 -26.39
N LEU A 24 -9.85 4.39 -26.77
CA LEU A 24 -9.50 4.01 -28.13
C LEU A 24 -10.66 4.19 -29.13
N THR A 25 -11.91 4.01 -28.67
CA THR A 25 -13.09 4.06 -29.53
C THR A 25 -13.73 5.44 -29.63
N GLU A 26 -13.69 6.25 -28.55
CA GLU A 26 -14.32 7.58 -28.47
C GLU A 26 -13.37 8.71 -28.93
N GLY A 27 -12.06 8.49 -28.93
CA GLY A 27 -11.05 9.52 -29.19
C GLY A 27 -11.00 10.06 -30.61
N GLY A 28 -11.91 9.68 -31.53
CA GLY A 28 -12.05 10.23 -32.88
C GLY A 28 -10.79 10.15 -33.79
N GLN A 29 -9.67 9.78 -33.19
CA GLN A 29 -8.48 9.39 -33.94
C GLN A 29 -8.63 7.92 -34.25
N THR A 30 -8.81 7.62 -35.53
CA THR A 30 -8.61 6.29 -36.11
C THR A 30 -7.13 5.96 -35.90
N THR A 31 -6.73 5.78 -34.65
CA THR A 31 -5.47 5.13 -34.32
C THR A 31 -5.61 3.76 -34.94
N ARG A 32 -5.00 3.58 -36.13
CA ARG A 32 -4.95 2.28 -36.78
C ARG A 32 -4.47 1.32 -35.73
N VAL A 33 -5.39 0.48 -35.26
CA VAL A 33 -5.03 -0.69 -34.45
C VAL A 33 -4.00 -1.44 -35.29
N GLN A 34 -2.73 -1.23 -34.99
CA GLN A 34 -1.62 -1.67 -35.85
C GLN A 34 -1.66 -3.19 -36.03
N SER A 35 -2.14 -3.89 -35.02
CA SER A 35 -2.42 -5.33 -35.05
C SER A 35 -3.39 -5.70 -33.93
N SER A 36 -4.07 -6.83 -34.05
CA SER A 36 -4.89 -7.41 -32.96
C SER A 36 -4.04 -7.73 -31.72
N GLN A 37 -2.78 -8.08 -31.90
CA GLN A 37 -1.84 -8.33 -30.82
C GLN A 37 -1.59 -7.05 -30.01
N TRP A 38 -1.28 -5.94 -30.66
CA TRP A 38 -1.08 -4.66 -30.00
C TRP A 38 -2.30 -4.25 -29.15
N LEU A 39 -3.52 -4.41 -29.70
CA LEU A 39 -4.75 -4.10 -28.97
C LEU A 39 -4.87 -4.93 -27.68
N ILE A 40 -4.63 -6.23 -27.76
CA ILE A 40 -4.70 -7.13 -26.61
C ILE A 40 -3.65 -6.74 -25.58
N GLU A 41 -2.40 -6.51 -25.99
CA GLU A 41 -1.32 -6.10 -25.09
C GLU A 41 -1.66 -4.79 -24.38
N HIS A 42 -2.15 -3.79 -25.12
CA HIS A 42 -2.55 -2.50 -24.57
C HIS A 42 -3.68 -2.62 -23.53
N LEU A 43 -4.71 -3.41 -23.82
CA LEU A 43 -5.83 -3.65 -22.90
C LEU A 43 -5.37 -4.41 -21.64
N LEU A 44 -4.52 -5.42 -21.79
CA LEU A 44 -3.97 -6.17 -20.66
C LEU A 44 -3.12 -5.26 -19.76
N GLN A 45 -2.25 -4.44 -20.34
CA GLN A 45 -1.43 -3.50 -19.58
C GLN A 45 -2.28 -2.48 -18.82
N ALA A 46 -3.34 -1.97 -19.43
CA ALA A 46 -4.28 -1.04 -18.78
C ALA A 46 -5.00 -1.70 -17.60
N GLU A 47 -5.38 -2.98 -17.72
CA GLU A 47 -6.02 -3.72 -16.63
C GLU A 47 -5.04 -3.97 -15.48
N ASP A 48 -3.80 -4.37 -15.78
CA ASP A 48 -2.76 -4.60 -14.77
C ASP A 48 -2.46 -3.32 -13.99
N THR A 49 -2.27 -2.20 -14.68
CA THR A 49 -2.08 -0.90 -14.04
C THR A 49 -3.26 -0.51 -13.16
N ASN A 50 -4.49 -0.71 -13.63
CA ASN A 50 -5.69 -0.41 -12.86
C ASN A 50 -5.82 -1.29 -11.60
N ARG A 51 -5.49 -2.57 -11.70
CA ARG A 51 -5.47 -3.50 -10.55
C ARG A 51 -4.42 -3.09 -9.52
N GLU A 52 -3.23 -2.72 -9.98
CA GLU A 52 -2.16 -2.25 -9.11
C GLU A 52 -2.58 -0.99 -8.33
N LEU A 53 -3.11 0.02 -9.02
CA LEU A 53 -3.60 1.25 -8.39
C LEU A 53 -4.70 0.99 -7.37
N ARG A 54 -5.64 0.08 -7.68
CA ARG A 54 -6.70 -0.31 -6.73
C ARG A 54 -6.11 -1.05 -5.53
N SER A 55 -5.15 -1.94 -5.75
CA SER A 55 -4.47 -2.67 -4.67
C SER A 55 -3.77 -1.69 -3.74
N ILE A 56 -2.98 -0.75 -4.28
CA ILE A 56 -2.31 0.30 -3.50
C ILE A 56 -3.33 1.14 -2.72
N SER A 57 -4.38 1.61 -3.38
CA SER A 57 -5.43 2.40 -2.72
C SER A 57 -6.11 1.64 -1.57
N HIS A 58 -6.40 0.37 -1.77
CA HIS A 58 -6.96 -0.50 -0.74
C HIS A 58 -5.99 -0.70 0.42
N GLN A 59 -4.73 -1.00 0.13
CA GLN A 59 -3.68 -1.19 1.15
C GLN A 59 -3.45 0.09 1.97
N MET A 60 -3.38 1.25 1.33
CA MET A 60 -3.25 2.54 2.02
C MET A 60 -4.38 2.79 3.02
N LYS A 61 -5.63 2.49 2.63
CA LYS A 61 -6.79 2.60 3.53
C LYS A 61 -6.72 1.57 4.68
N THR A 62 -6.30 0.34 4.36
CA THR A 62 -6.25 -0.76 5.32
C THR A 62 -5.11 -0.59 6.32
N ALA A 63 -4.01 0.03 5.92
CA ALA A 63 -2.83 0.25 6.76
C ALA A 63 -3.13 1.09 8.01
N ARG A 64 -4.13 1.98 7.98
CA ARG A 64 -4.53 2.88 9.09
C ARG A 64 -3.41 3.79 9.57
N PHE A 65 -2.71 4.41 8.63
CA PHE A 65 -1.72 5.42 8.99
C PHE A 65 -2.38 6.59 9.74
N PRO A 66 -1.74 7.12 10.80
CA PRO A 66 -2.28 8.26 11.56
C PRO A 66 -2.37 9.51 10.69
N LEU A 67 -1.40 9.71 9.83
CA LEU A 67 -1.33 10.78 8.85
C LEU A 67 -0.52 10.29 7.65
N HIS A 68 -0.90 10.73 6.44
CA HIS A 68 -0.05 10.44 5.27
C HIS A 68 1.27 11.18 5.39
N ARG A 69 2.38 10.43 5.34
CA ARG A 69 3.75 10.95 5.36
C ARG A 69 4.59 10.18 4.34
N ASP A 70 5.46 10.88 3.65
CA ASP A 70 6.45 10.29 2.76
C ASP A 70 7.86 10.74 3.10
N LEU A 71 8.86 10.11 2.49
CA LEU A 71 10.26 10.48 2.71
C LEU A 71 10.64 11.80 2.06
N ALA A 72 9.89 12.25 1.05
CA ALA A 72 10.14 13.54 0.40
C ALA A 72 9.78 14.70 1.32
N GLY A 73 8.77 14.52 2.17
CA GLY A 73 8.36 15.52 3.17
C GLY A 73 9.16 15.47 4.47
N PHE A 74 10.17 14.60 4.61
CA PHE A 74 11.00 14.54 5.81
C PHE A 74 12.22 15.47 5.71
N ASP A 75 12.37 16.37 6.68
CA ASP A 75 13.50 17.27 6.74
C ASP A 75 14.74 16.59 7.35
N PHE A 76 15.57 16.02 6.47
CA PHE A 76 16.82 15.38 6.88
C PHE A 76 17.86 16.39 7.38
N ALA A 77 17.78 17.66 6.99
CA ALA A 77 18.75 18.68 7.41
C ALA A 77 18.52 19.09 8.87
N ALA A 78 17.26 19.08 9.32
CA ALA A 78 16.89 19.35 10.70
C ALA A 78 16.96 18.10 11.61
N SER A 79 17.34 16.94 11.08
CA SER A 79 17.38 15.68 11.81
C SER A 79 18.80 15.11 11.92
N GLN A 80 19.08 14.42 13.02
CA GLN A 80 20.34 13.67 13.22
C GLN A 80 20.33 12.27 12.58
N VAL A 81 19.25 11.94 11.86
CA VAL A 81 19.07 10.63 11.26
C VAL A 81 19.94 10.48 10.01
N ASP A 82 20.62 9.35 9.89
CA ASP A 82 21.37 9.01 8.68
C ASP A 82 20.41 8.77 7.50
N LYS A 83 20.43 9.72 6.56
CA LYS A 83 19.62 9.68 5.35
C LYS A 83 19.90 8.43 4.51
N ALA A 84 21.17 8.02 4.38
CA ALA A 84 21.55 6.87 3.58
C ALA A 84 20.95 5.57 4.17
N LEU A 85 20.99 5.45 5.49
CA LEU A 85 20.35 4.33 6.20
C LEU A 85 18.84 4.31 5.99
N ILE A 86 18.15 5.45 6.11
CA ILE A 86 16.70 5.51 5.89
C ILE A 86 16.33 5.17 4.45
N LEU A 87 17.08 5.65 3.48
CA LEU A 87 16.86 5.30 2.07
C LEU A 87 17.07 3.80 1.83
N LYS A 88 18.08 3.19 2.44
CA LYS A 88 18.28 1.73 2.41
C LYS A 88 17.11 0.98 3.06
N LEU A 89 16.62 1.44 4.22
CA LEU A 89 15.46 0.83 4.87
C LEU A 89 14.18 0.98 4.04
N SER A 90 14.08 1.98 3.17
CA SER A 90 12.91 2.18 2.32
C SER A 90 12.74 1.12 1.23
N ASP A 91 13.77 0.32 0.95
CA ASP A 91 13.70 -0.86 0.07
C ASP A 91 12.99 -2.05 0.74
N LEU A 92 12.79 -1.97 2.07
CA LEU A 92 12.14 -3.00 2.89
C LEU A 92 12.76 -4.40 2.76
N SER A 93 14.01 -4.52 2.32
CA SER A 93 14.73 -5.79 2.23
C SER A 93 14.83 -6.50 3.58
N PHE A 94 14.90 -5.74 4.68
CA PHE A 94 14.92 -6.29 6.04
C PHE A 94 13.69 -7.15 6.38
N THR A 95 12.55 -6.95 5.70
CA THR A 95 11.35 -7.78 5.93
C THR A 95 11.50 -9.19 5.36
N GLN A 96 12.38 -9.40 4.37
CA GLN A 96 12.63 -10.72 3.78
C GLN A 96 13.36 -11.65 4.75
N ASP A 97 14.24 -11.05 5.56
CA ASP A 97 15.02 -11.75 6.58
C ASP A 97 14.34 -11.72 7.96
N ALA A 98 13.09 -11.29 8.03
CA ALA A 98 12.32 -11.11 9.26
C ALA A 98 13.03 -10.24 10.32
N HIS A 99 13.84 -9.28 9.89
CA HIS A 99 14.50 -8.34 10.78
C HIS A 99 13.55 -7.25 11.25
N ASN A 100 13.79 -6.74 12.46
CA ASN A 100 13.05 -5.63 13.03
C ASN A 100 13.86 -4.33 12.96
N VAL A 101 13.14 -3.22 12.80
CA VAL A 101 13.70 -1.86 12.88
C VAL A 101 13.13 -1.17 14.10
N VAL A 102 14.00 -0.60 14.94
CA VAL A 102 13.59 0.15 16.13
C VAL A 102 14.03 1.60 15.99
N LEU A 103 13.07 2.53 16.07
CA LEU A 103 13.31 3.97 16.02
C LEU A 103 13.31 4.52 17.45
N ILE A 104 14.47 4.96 17.93
CA ILE A 104 14.66 5.49 19.30
C ILE A 104 14.96 6.98 19.22
N GLY A 105 14.33 7.77 20.11
CA GLY A 105 14.55 9.21 20.19
C GLY A 105 13.48 9.90 21.03
N GLY A 106 13.73 11.16 21.39
CA GLY A 106 12.80 12.00 22.14
C GLY A 106 11.51 12.34 21.40
N PRO A 107 10.55 13.00 22.04
CA PRO A 107 9.35 13.51 21.37
C PRO A 107 9.73 14.52 20.27
N GLY A 108 8.96 14.56 19.20
CA GLY A 108 9.17 15.50 18.10
C GLY A 108 10.35 15.20 17.15
N THR A 109 11.13 14.12 17.38
CA THR A 109 12.29 13.76 16.52
C THR A 109 11.94 13.11 15.18
N GLY A 110 10.66 12.96 14.86
CA GLY A 110 10.20 12.44 13.56
C GLY A 110 10.09 10.91 13.47
N LYS A 111 10.12 10.15 14.57
CA LYS A 111 9.99 8.68 14.58
C LYS A 111 8.73 8.21 13.86
N THR A 112 7.57 8.71 14.26
CA THR A 112 6.28 8.39 13.65
C THR A 112 6.24 8.77 12.17
N HIS A 113 6.86 9.91 11.81
CA HIS A 113 6.99 10.33 10.40
C HIS A 113 7.78 9.30 9.60
N LEU A 114 8.98 8.92 10.08
CA LEU A 114 9.83 7.94 9.39
C LEU A 114 9.18 6.56 9.33
N ALA A 115 8.59 6.08 10.43
CA ALA A 115 7.87 4.81 10.45
C ALA A 115 6.74 4.78 9.42
N THR A 116 5.95 5.88 9.34
CA THR A 116 4.89 6.02 8.36
C THR A 116 5.43 6.10 6.94
N ALA A 117 6.48 6.90 6.70
CA ALA A 117 7.06 7.11 5.38
C ALA A 117 7.68 5.83 4.81
N LEU A 118 8.40 5.04 5.62
CA LEU A 118 8.90 3.72 5.24
C LEU A 118 7.74 2.77 4.90
N SER A 119 6.68 2.81 5.67
CA SER A 119 5.48 1.99 5.47
C SER A 119 4.73 2.38 4.19
N VAL A 120 4.59 3.67 3.92
CA VAL A 120 4.00 4.18 2.66
C VAL A 120 4.84 3.72 1.46
N SER A 121 6.18 3.80 1.54
CA SER A 121 7.07 3.25 0.52
C SER A 121 6.81 1.75 0.31
N GLY A 122 6.61 1.00 1.39
CA GLY A 122 6.27 -0.42 1.33
C GLY A 122 5.01 -0.72 0.55
N VAL A 123 3.96 0.04 0.78
CA VAL A 123 2.70 -0.12 0.05
C VAL A 123 2.83 0.31 -1.40
N THR A 124 3.41 1.50 -1.65
CA THR A 124 3.35 2.14 -2.97
C THR A 124 4.38 1.61 -3.96
N ARG A 125 5.57 1.21 -3.49
CA ARG A 125 6.69 0.77 -4.34
C ARG A 125 6.91 -0.74 -4.31
N HIS A 126 6.53 -1.40 -3.22
CA HIS A 126 6.84 -2.80 -2.99
C HIS A 126 5.59 -3.67 -2.82
N SER A 127 4.39 -3.10 -2.99
CA SER A 127 3.09 -3.80 -2.89
C SER A 127 2.95 -4.61 -1.59
N LYS A 128 3.62 -4.17 -0.51
CA LYS A 128 3.61 -4.84 0.79
C LYS A 128 2.30 -4.59 1.53
N LYS A 129 1.85 -5.60 2.26
CA LYS A 129 0.73 -5.49 3.20
C LYS A 129 1.23 -4.92 4.51
N VAL A 130 0.83 -3.70 4.80
CA VAL A 130 1.29 -2.97 5.98
C VAL A 130 0.13 -2.69 6.92
N ARG A 131 0.41 -2.76 8.22
CA ARG A 131 -0.53 -2.36 9.26
C ARG A 131 0.15 -1.50 10.31
N PHE A 132 -0.43 -0.35 10.59
CA PHE A 132 0.00 0.57 11.62
C PHE A 132 -0.92 0.46 12.85
N TYR A 133 -0.32 0.43 14.03
CA TYR A 133 -1.02 0.46 15.30
C TYR A 133 -0.35 1.47 16.25
N SER A 134 -1.16 2.27 16.96
CA SER A 134 -0.76 2.72 18.28
C SER A 134 -0.70 1.49 19.20
N THR A 135 0.34 1.39 20.01
CA THR A 135 0.49 0.24 20.93
C THR A 135 -0.68 0.14 21.89
N VAL A 136 -1.16 1.27 22.40
CA VAL A 136 -2.33 1.32 23.29
C VAL A 136 -3.59 0.78 22.61
N ASP A 137 -3.85 1.20 21.36
CA ASP A 137 -5.01 0.72 20.61
C ASP A 137 -4.94 -0.79 20.35
N LEU A 138 -3.73 -1.30 20.05
CA LEU A 138 -3.55 -2.75 19.85
C LEU A 138 -3.81 -3.54 21.13
N VAL A 139 -3.31 -3.08 22.26
CA VAL A 139 -3.53 -3.72 23.58
C VAL A 139 -5.02 -3.74 23.89
N ASN A 140 -5.69 -2.59 23.80
CA ASN A 140 -7.14 -2.48 24.04
C ASN A 140 -7.94 -3.41 23.12
N ALA A 141 -7.55 -3.51 21.85
CA ALA A 141 -8.21 -4.40 20.90
C ALA A 141 -8.02 -5.88 21.26
N LEU A 142 -6.82 -6.28 21.70
CA LEU A 142 -6.52 -7.65 22.14
C LEU A 142 -7.28 -8.01 23.42
N GLU A 143 -7.38 -7.10 24.38
CA GLU A 143 -8.17 -7.28 25.59
C GLU A 143 -9.66 -7.44 25.28
N HIS A 144 -10.19 -6.60 24.40
CA HIS A 144 -11.58 -6.70 23.96
C HIS A 144 -11.85 -8.03 23.25
N GLU A 145 -10.93 -8.49 22.40
CA GLU A 145 -11.03 -9.79 21.72
C GLU A 145 -11.10 -10.95 22.74
N LYS A 146 -10.28 -10.89 23.78
CA LYS A 146 -10.29 -11.85 24.89
C LYS A 146 -11.64 -11.87 25.63
N LEU A 147 -12.19 -10.70 25.93
CA LEU A 147 -13.49 -10.57 26.60
C LEU A 147 -14.66 -11.14 25.76
N MET A 148 -14.55 -11.01 24.44
CA MET A 148 -15.57 -11.51 23.50
C MET A 148 -15.43 -13.02 23.20
N ASN A 149 -14.55 -13.77 23.90
CA ASN A 149 -14.27 -15.18 23.67
C ASN A 149 -13.95 -15.54 22.19
N LYS A 150 -13.28 -14.64 21.48
CA LYS A 150 -12.83 -14.86 20.09
C LYS A 150 -11.31 -14.67 19.94
N PRO A 151 -10.49 -15.31 20.78
CA PRO A 151 -9.05 -15.05 20.78
C PRO A 151 -8.38 -15.47 19.47
N GLY A 152 -7.35 -14.71 19.07
CA GLY A 152 -6.47 -15.08 17.96
C GLY A 152 -6.81 -14.45 16.62
N ARG A 153 -7.93 -13.73 16.43
CA ARG A 153 -8.26 -13.06 15.16
C ARG A 153 -7.29 -11.94 14.84
N ILE A 154 -6.95 -11.12 15.84
CA ILE A 154 -5.98 -10.03 15.67
C ILE A 154 -4.60 -10.62 15.39
N ALA A 155 -4.17 -11.62 16.14
CA ALA A 155 -2.90 -12.30 15.92
C ALA A 155 -2.81 -12.90 14.50
N GLN A 156 -3.86 -13.56 14.02
CA GLN A 156 -3.93 -14.08 12.65
C GLN A 156 -3.91 -12.95 11.61
N SER A 157 -4.51 -11.81 11.91
CA SER A 157 -4.49 -10.64 11.01
C SER A 157 -3.08 -10.05 10.93
N LEU A 158 -2.36 -9.97 12.06
CA LEU A 158 -0.98 -9.50 12.12
C LEU A 158 -0.03 -10.44 11.36
N ALA A 159 -0.19 -11.75 11.53
CA ALA A 159 0.63 -12.76 10.84
C ALA A 159 0.49 -12.75 9.30
N ARG A 160 -0.54 -12.10 8.77
CA ARG A 160 -0.75 -11.94 7.32
C ARG A 160 -0.17 -10.65 6.75
N GLN A 161 0.43 -9.80 7.59
CA GLN A 161 1.07 -8.59 7.16
C GLN A 161 2.53 -8.84 6.83
N ASP A 162 3.06 -8.14 5.82
CA ASP A 162 4.49 -8.14 5.51
C ASP A 162 5.26 -7.21 6.45
N LEU A 163 4.59 -6.17 6.96
CA LEU A 163 5.14 -5.19 7.91
C LEU A 163 4.06 -4.74 8.91
N VAL A 164 4.39 -4.81 10.18
CA VAL A 164 3.59 -4.25 11.26
C VAL A 164 4.38 -3.13 11.92
N VAL A 165 3.76 -1.97 12.05
CA VAL A 165 4.32 -0.82 12.77
C VAL A 165 3.61 -0.70 14.11
N LEU A 166 4.40 -0.63 15.18
CA LEU A 166 3.95 -0.35 16.53
C LEU A 166 4.53 1.00 16.96
N ASP A 167 3.69 1.98 17.11
CA ASP A 167 4.09 3.30 17.60
C ASP A 167 3.79 3.45 19.08
N GLU A 168 4.55 4.33 19.75
CA GLU A 168 4.37 4.65 21.18
C GLU A 168 4.59 3.47 22.15
N LEU A 169 5.59 2.61 21.86
CA LEU A 169 5.93 1.45 22.70
C LEU A 169 6.29 1.77 24.17
N GLY A 170 6.63 3.01 24.49
CA GLY A 170 7.07 3.41 25.82
C GLY A 170 5.98 3.99 26.74
N TYR A 171 4.71 3.96 26.33
CA TYR A 171 3.58 4.57 27.06
C TYR A 171 2.61 3.54 27.66
N LEU A 172 3.04 2.30 27.81
CA LEU A 172 2.28 1.23 28.49
C LEU A 172 2.55 1.25 29.99
#